data_d511732553cbf2150690ee933a95c2e4
#
_entry.id   d511732553cbf2150690ee933a95c2e4
#
_cell.length_a   1.000
_cell.length_b   1.000
_cell.length_c   1.000
_cell.angle_alpha   90.00
_cell.angle_beta   90.00
_cell.angle_gamma   90.00
#
_symmetry.space_group_name_H-M   'P 1'
#
loop_
_entity.id
_entity.type
_entity.pdbx_description
1 polymer ?
#
loop_
_entity_poly.entity_id
_entity_poly.type
_entity_poly.pdbx_seq_one_letter_code
_entity_poly.pdbx_strand_id
1 'polypeptide(L)'
;MWVVVAAIAASTAFSVYGQIETGKAQQEEFDRQAEEEKIAAEGRELQRKQELNRVLAANAVSQSMSGITGEGTPASIALESTKQIGSSEAMINLSEKLTRAQLRRQGANARSTANIQATSTLLAGGAKVAGAGKDAGVWG
;
A
#
# COMPACT_ATOMS: atom_id res chain seq x y z
N MET A 1 46.73 2.05 -15.34
CA MET A 1 45.85 0.88 -15.55
C MET A 1 45.06 0.49 -14.31
N TRP A 2 45.67 0.27 -13.17
CA TRP A 2 44.97 -0.04 -11.91
C TRP A 2 43.91 1.00 -11.52
N VAL A 3 44.09 2.28 -11.82
CA VAL A 3 43.16 3.38 -11.52
C VAL A 3 41.86 3.21 -12.28
N VAL A 4 41.85 2.72 -13.52
CA VAL A 4 40.64 2.54 -14.32
C VAL A 4 39.80 1.37 -13.78
N VAL A 5 40.40 0.28 -13.39
CA VAL A 5 39.72 -0.88 -12.80
C VAL A 5 39.12 -0.49 -11.44
N ALA A 6 39.83 0.25 -10.61
CA ALA A 6 39.35 0.74 -9.34
C ALA A 6 38.20 1.74 -9.52
N ALA A 7 38.25 2.61 -10.52
CA ALA A 7 37.17 3.57 -10.80
C ALA A 7 35.88 2.87 -11.26
N ILE A 8 35.97 1.84 -12.11
CA ILE A 8 34.83 1.06 -12.54
C ILE A 8 34.19 0.31 -11.36
N ALA A 9 35.00 -0.32 -10.52
CA ALA A 9 34.50 -1.02 -9.33
C ALA A 9 33.80 -0.07 -8.34
N ALA A 10 34.38 1.09 -8.08
CA ALA A 10 33.80 2.09 -7.19
C ALA A 10 32.47 2.66 -7.73
N SER A 11 32.42 3.00 -9.02
CA SER A 11 31.19 3.52 -9.63
C SER A 11 30.06 2.50 -9.65
N THR A 12 30.38 1.23 -9.89
CA THR A 12 29.39 0.13 -9.85
C THR A 12 28.87 -0.07 -8.44
N ALA A 13 29.72 -0.08 -7.42
CA ALA A 13 29.31 -0.22 -6.02
C ALA A 13 28.40 0.95 -5.61
N PHE A 14 28.72 2.17 -6.00
CA PHE A 14 27.93 3.35 -5.68
C PHE A 14 26.54 3.32 -6.35
N SER A 15 26.46 2.89 -7.61
CA SER A 15 25.18 2.78 -8.32
C SER A 15 24.29 1.68 -7.74
N VAL A 16 24.86 0.56 -7.31
CA VAL A 16 24.15 -0.54 -6.64
C VAL A 16 23.58 -0.09 -5.29
N TYR A 17 24.39 0.61 -4.50
CA TYR A 17 23.95 1.14 -3.22
C TYR A 17 22.77 2.12 -3.41
N GLY A 18 22.86 3.05 -4.37
CA GLY A 18 21.80 3.99 -4.70
C GLY A 18 20.52 3.30 -5.14
N GLN A 19 20.60 2.22 -5.93
CA GLN A 19 19.42 1.46 -6.36
C GLN A 19 18.72 0.76 -5.18
N ILE A 20 19.48 0.15 -4.27
CA ILE A 20 18.93 -0.48 -3.08
C ILE A 20 18.27 0.56 -2.15
N GLU A 21 18.92 1.70 -1.95
CA GLU A 21 18.40 2.79 -1.14
C GLU A 21 17.08 3.35 -1.71
N THR A 22 17.06 3.58 -3.04
CA THR A 22 15.84 4.01 -3.74
C THR A 22 14.71 2.99 -3.59
N GLY A 23 15.01 1.69 -3.70
CA GLY A 23 14.02 0.64 -3.51
C GLY A 23 13.45 0.59 -2.08
N LYS A 24 14.29 0.82 -1.07
CA LYS A 24 13.84 0.94 0.33
C LYS A 24 12.97 2.17 0.53
N ALA A 25 13.40 3.33 0.04
CA ALA A 25 12.64 4.56 0.16
C ALA A 25 11.26 4.46 -0.52
N GLN A 26 11.19 3.82 -1.70
CA GLN A 26 9.90 3.55 -2.34
C GLN A 26 9.02 2.60 -1.53
N GLN A 27 9.59 1.55 -0.94
CA GLN A 27 8.82 0.66 -0.07
C GLN A 27 8.27 1.41 1.14
N GLU A 28 9.09 2.21 1.82
CA GLU A 28 8.68 3.00 2.98
C GLU A 28 7.57 4.00 2.62
N GLU A 29 7.66 4.60 1.42
CA GLU A 29 6.61 5.49 0.91
C GLU A 29 5.28 4.77 0.71
N PHE A 30 5.28 3.57 0.10
CA PHE A 30 4.07 2.78 -0.05
C PHE A 30 3.52 2.27 1.29
N ASP A 31 4.39 1.93 2.24
CA ASP A 31 3.97 1.52 3.58
C ASP A 31 3.34 2.71 4.33
N ARG A 32 3.89 3.92 4.18
CA ARG A 32 3.31 5.16 4.72
C ARG A 32 1.95 5.46 4.09
N GLN A 33 1.82 5.35 2.77
CA GLN A 33 0.53 5.54 2.08
C GLN A 33 -0.50 4.50 2.53
N ALA A 34 -0.09 3.25 2.77
CA ALA A 34 -0.99 2.22 3.29
C ALA A 34 -1.47 2.53 4.72
N GLU A 35 -0.64 3.15 5.55
CA GLU A 35 -1.02 3.56 6.90
C GLU A 35 -1.91 4.81 6.89
N GLU A 36 -1.63 5.79 6.02
CA GLU A 36 -2.48 6.96 5.81
C GLU A 36 -3.89 6.54 5.31
N GLU A 37 -3.96 5.58 4.37
CA GLU A 37 -5.25 5.03 3.90
C GLU A 37 -5.99 4.29 5.01
N LYS A 38 -5.29 3.62 5.92
CA LYS A 38 -5.90 2.99 7.10
C LYS A 38 -6.56 4.03 8.01
N ILE A 39 -5.85 5.10 8.32
CA ILE A 39 -6.38 6.20 9.16
C ILE A 39 -7.58 6.87 8.48
N ALA A 40 -7.49 7.12 7.17
CA ALA A 40 -8.57 7.69 6.39
C ALA A 40 -9.81 6.76 6.36
N ALA A 41 -9.59 5.43 6.25
CA ALA A 41 -10.64 4.43 6.29
C ALA A 41 -11.35 4.39 7.65
N GLU A 42 -10.58 4.42 8.75
CA GLU A 42 -11.14 4.48 10.11
C GLU A 42 -11.96 5.77 10.32
N GLY A 43 -11.49 6.90 9.79
CA GLY A 43 -12.25 8.16 9.81
C GLY A 43 -13.57 8.07 9.05
N ARG A 44 -13.55 7.50 7.84
CA ARG A 44 -14.78 7.27 7.04
C ARG A 44 -15.75 6.32 7.74
N GLU A 45 -15.24 5.26 8.38
CA GLU A 45 -16.07 4.34 9.15
C GLU A 45 -16.77 5.04 10.33
N LEU A 46 -16.01 5.86 11.06
CA LEU A 46 -16.59 6.65 12.16
C LEU A 46 -17.68 7.61 11.69
N GLN A 47 -17.47 8.31 10.59
CA GLN A 47 -18.47 9.19 10.00
C GLN A 47 -19.74 8.44 9.61
N ARG A 48 -19.60 7.28 8.93
CA ARG A 48 -20.76 6.42 8.58
C ARG A 48 -21.53 5.96 9.80
N LYS A 49 -20.83 5.55 10.87
CA LYS A 49 -21.49 5.17 12.13
C LYS A 49 -22.26 6.32 12.78
N GLN A 50 -21.70 7.52 12.76
CA GLN A 50 -22.37 8.72 13.28
C GLN A 50 -23.61 9.06 12.46
N GLU A 51 -23.52 8.98 11.14
CA GLU A 51 -24.65 9.24 10.24
C GLU A 51 -25.76 8.18 10.41
N LEU A 52 -25.39 6.90 10.52
CA LEU A 52 -26.34 5.83 10.82
C LEU A 52 -27.08 6.08 12.14
N ASN A 53 -26.33 6.43 13.20
CA ASN A 53 -26.93 6.73 14.50
C ASN A 53 -27.88 7.94 14.42
N ARG A 54 -27.53 8.96 13.63
CA ARG A 54 -28.40 10.12 13.41
C ARG A 54 -29.70 9.73 12.70
N VAL A 55 -29.60 8.91 11.65
CA VAL A 55 -30.78 8.42 10.90
C VAL A 55 -31.64 7.53 11.77
N LEU A 56 -31.08 6.63 12.54
CA LEU A 56 -31.82 5.78 13.46
C LEU A 56 -32.52 6.60 14.55
N ALA A 57 -31.85 7.59 15.12
CA ALA A 57 -32.45 8.50 16.11
C ALA A 57 -33.59 9.32 15.50
N ALA A 58 -33.44 9.86 14.29
CA ALA A 58 -34.49 10.59 13.59
C ALA A 58 -35.71 9.71 13.31
N ASN A 59 -35.49 8.46 12.89
CA ASN A 59 -36.57 7.51 12.67
C ASN A 59 -37.31 7.15 13.98
N ALA A 60 -36.57 6.95 15.08
CA ALA A 60 -37.18 6.69 16.39
C ALA A 60 -38.03 7.85 16.87
N VAL A 61 -37.57 9.09 16.70
CA VAL A 61 -38.37 10.30 17.03
C VAL A 61 -39.59 10.40 16.15
N SER A 62 -39.46 10.18 14.84
CA SER A 62 -40.58 10.20 13.91
C SER A 62 -41.69 9.16 14.26
N GLN A 63 -41.28 7.96 14.65
CA GLN A 63 -42.17 6.89 15.09
C GLN A 63 -42.88 7.28 16.38
N SER A 64 -42.17 7.86 17.36
CA SER A 64 -42.78 8.29 18.62
C SER A 64 -43.82 9.43 18.45
N MET A 65 -43.56 10.33 17.51
CA MET A 65 -44.47 11.44 17.19
C MET A 65 -45.69 11.01 16.39
N SER A 66 -45.59 9.97 15.57
CA SER A 66 -46.70 9.47 14.75
C SER A 66 -47.67 8.52 15.49
N GLY A 67 -47.37 8.18 16.75
CA GLY A 67 -48.19 7.26 17.55
C GLY A 67 -48.27 5.83 17.03
N ILE A 68 -47.42 5.50 16.05
CA ILE A 68 -47.30 4.16 15.49
C ILE A 68 -46.38 3.37 16.42
N THR A 69 -46.94 2.38 17.12
CA THR A 69 -46.16 1.41 17.89
C THR A 69 -45.26 0.64 16.94
N GLY A 70 -43.99 0.50 17.32
CA GLY A 70 -42.92 -0.09 16.46
C GLY A 70 -43.08 -1.59 16.12
N GLU A 71 -44.32 -2.14 16.31
CA GLU A 71 -44.68 -3.50 15.95
C GLU A 71 -45.31 -3.52 14.55
N GLY A 72 -44.73 -4.30 13.65
CA GLY A 72 -45.23 -4.48 12.28
C GLY A 72 -44.29 -3.91 11.20
N THR A 73 -44.90 -3.35 10.14
CA THR A 73 -44.21 -2.87 8.93
C THR A 73 -43.05 -1.89 9.20
N PRO A 74 -43.14 -0.92 10.15
CA PRO A 74 -42.02 -0.02 10.43
C PRO A 74 -40.79 -0.73 11.02
N ALA A 75 -40.99 -1.73 11.86
CA ALA A 75 -39.92 -2.51 12.44
C ALA A 75 -39.19 -3.39 11.37
N SER A 76 -39.95 -3.95 10.43
CA SER A 76 -39.37 -4.73 9.32
C SER A 76 -38.57 -3.86 8.36
N ILE A 77 -39.02 -2.65 8.07
CA ILE A 77 -38.30 -1.68 7.23
C ILE A 77 -37.00 -1.23 7.92
N ALA A 78 -37.04 -0.95 9.22
CA ALA A 78 -35.84 -0.59 9.98
C ALA A 78 -34.80 -1.74 10.00
N LEU A 79 -35.27 -2.98 10.17
CA LEU A 79 -34.40 -4.17 10.15
C LEU A 79 -33.79 -4.41 8.77
N GLU A 80 -34.56 -4.27 7.69
CA GLU A 80 -34.07 -4.42 6.32
C GLU A 80 -33.05 -3.33 5.97
N SER A 81 -33.34 -2.07 6.33
CA SER A 81 -32.41 -0.96 6.15
C SER A 81 -31.08 -1.19 6.90
N THR A 82 -31.16 -1.71 8.12
CA THR A 82 -29.96 -2.03 8.92
C THR A 82 -29.14 -3.15 8.29
N LYS A 83 -29.78 -4.19 7.76
CA LYS A 83 -29.09 -5.28 7.01
C LYS A 83 -28.42 -4.77 5.75
N GLN A 84 -29.10 -3.94 4.96
CA GLN A 84 -28.57 -3.38 3.73
C GLN A 84 -27.38 -2.46 3.99
N ILE A 85 -27.43 -1.62 5.03
CA ILE A 85 -26.31 -0.79 5.47
C ILE A 85 -25.16 -1.65 5.94
N GLY A 86 -25.40 -2.69 6.74
CA GLY A 86 -24.36 -3.61 7.21
C GLY A 86 -23.63 -4.34 6.08
N SER A 87 -24.35 -4.78 5.04
CA SER A 87 -23.74 -5.41 3.87
C SER A 87 -22.88 -4.43 3.05
N SER A 88 -23.36 -3.20 2.87
CA SER A 88 -22.61 -2.14 2.18
C SER A 88 -21.36 -1.74 2.95
N GLU A 89 -21.44 -1.64 4.27
CA GLU A 89 -20.28 -1.37 5.13
C GLU A 89 -19.23 -2.47 5.05
N ALA A 90 -19.64 -3.74 5.03
CA ALA A 90 -18.74 -4.87 4.86
C ALA A 90 -17.99 -4.82 3.51
N MET A 91 -18.68 -4.46 2.42
CA MET A 91 -18.07 -4.31 1.09
C MET A 91 -17.07 -3.14 1.05
N ILE A 92 -17.40 -2.00 1.66
CA ILE A 92 -16.49 -0.85 1.74
C ILE A 92 -15.24 -1.22 2.54
N ASN A 93 -15.39 -1.83 3.70
CA ASN A 93 -14.27 -2.29 4.52
C ASN A 93 -13.39 -3.29 3.78
N LEU A 94 -13.96 -4.17 2.96
CA LEU A 94 -13.21 -5.09 2.13
C LEU A 94 -12.41 -4.35 1.05
N SER A 95 -13.02 -3.38 0.35
CA SER A 95 -12.34 -2.60 -0.67
C SER A 95 -11.16 -1.80 -0.09
N GLU A 96 -11.32 -1.20 1.09
CA GLU A 96 -10.26 -0.48 1.79
C GLU A 96 -9.11 -1.40 2.22
N LYS A 97 -9.42 -2.62 2.69
CA LYS A 97 -8.41 -3.65 2.98
C LYS A 97 -7.64 -4.08 1.73
N LEU A 98 -8.34 -4.22 0.61
CA LEU A 98 -7.72 -4.57 -0.68
C LEU A 98 -6.79 -3.47 -1.17
N THR A 99 -7.19 -2.20 -1.09
CA THR A 99 -6.34 -1.06 -1.46
C THR A 99 -5.06 -1.02 -0.64
N ARG A 100 -5.15 -1.19 0.68
CA ARG A 100 -3.96 -1.27 1.55
C ARG A 100 -3.05 -2.47 1.22
N ALA A 101 -3.66 -3.63 0.96
CA ALA A 101 -2.90 -4.81 0.55
C ALA A 101 -2.19 -4.59 -0.79
N GLN A 102 -2.82 -3.86 -1.72
CA GLN A 102 -2.24 -3.48 -3.00
C GLN A 102 -1.04 -2.55 -2.84
N LEU A 103 -1.16 -1.50 -2.01
CA LEU A 103 -0.06 -0.57 -1.71
C LEU A 103 1.15 -1.31 -1.12
N ARG A 104 0.93 -2.18 -0.14
CA ARG A 104 2.01 -3.00 0.45
C ARG A 104 2.68 -3.92 -0.57
N ARG A 105 1.90 -4.54 -1.48
CA ARG A 105 2.45 -5.35 -2.57
C ARG A 105 3.27 -4.51 -3.54
N GLN A 106 2.82 -3.30 -3.86
CA GLN A 106 3.57 -2.37 -4.71
C GLN A 106 4.92 -2.00 -4.07
N GLY A 107 4.93 -1.70 -2.77
CA GLY A 107 6.16 -1.44 -2.03
C GLY A 107 7.13 -2.64 -2.03
N ALA A 108 6.63 -3.83 -1.75
CA ALA A 108 7.43 -5.05 -1.81
C ALA A 108 7.99 -5.32 -3.21
N ASN A 109 7.19 -5.09 -4.26
CA ASN A 109 7.62 -5.23 -5.65
C ASN A 109 8.66 -4.17 -6.03
N ALA A 110 8.52 -2.92 -5.60
CA ALA A 110 9.49 -1.86 -5.84
C ALA A 110 10.86 -2.23 -5.26
N ARG A 111 10.88 -2.71 -4.01
CA ARG A 111 12.11 -3.21 -3.38
C ARG A 111 12.70 -4.41 -4.09
N SER A 112 11.87 -5.39 -4.47
CA SER A 112 12.32 -6.58 -5.21
C SER A 112 12.95 -6.19 -6.55
N THR A 113 12.30 -5.30 -7.30
CA THR A 113 12.80 -4.78 -8.58
C THR A 113 14.12 -4.05 -8.39
N ALA A 114 14.24 -3.20 -7.38
CA ALA A 114 15.49 -2.51 -7.06
C ALA A 114 16.64 -3.50 -6.75
N ASN A 115 16.36 -4.56 -5.98
CA ASN A 115 17.34 -5.60 -5.69
C ASN A 115 17.77 -6.37 -6.94
N ILE A 116 16.82 -6.70 -7.84
CA ILE A 116 17.13 -7.36 -9.12
C ILE A 116 18.00 -6.44 -9.99
N GLN A 117 17.66 -5.15 -10.09
CA GLN A 117 18.45 -4.17 -10.83
C GLN A 117 19.86 -4.00 -10.23
N ALA A 118 19.96 -3.92 -8.90
CA ALA A 118 21.22 -3.87 -8.20
C ALA A 118 22.11 -5.10 -8.52
N THR A 119 21.53 -6.30 -8.49
CA THR A 119 22.22 -7.54 -8.83
C THR A 119 22.66 -7.56 -10.30
N SER A 120 21.81 -7.15 -11.23
CA SER A 120 22.16 -7.08 -12.65
C SER A 120 23.28 -6.06 -12.92
N THR A 121 23.27 -4.94 -12.20
CA THR A 121 24.32 -3.91 -12.27
C THR A 121 25.64 -4.44 -11.74
N LEU A 122 25.63 -5.22 -10.65
CA LEU A 122 26.83 -5.89 -10.13
C LEU A 122 27.42 -6.88 -11.16
N LEU A 123 26.57 -7.70 -11.76
CA LEU A 123 27.02 -8.67 -12.77
C LEU A 123 27.60 -7.96 -14.00
N ALA A 124 26.93 -6.92 -14.51
CA ALA A 124 27.42 -6.13 -15.63
C ALA A 124 28.71 -5.39 -15.30
N GLY A 125 28.85 -4.84 -14.10
CA GLY A 125 30.04 -4.20 -13.60
C GLY A 125 31.21 -5.19 -13.46
N GLY A 126 30.94 -6.37 -12.88
CA GLY A 126 31.92 -7.46 -12.77
C GLY A 126 32.43 -7.92 -14.13
N ALA A 127 31.54 -8.07 -15.12
CA ALA A 127 31.95 -8.44 -16.48
C ALA A 127 32.84 -7.36 -17.14
N LYS A 128 32.53 -6.06 -16.92
CA LYS A 128 33.40 -4.96 -17.41
C LYS A 128 34.75 -4.93 -16.74
N VAL A 129 34.82 -5.18 -15.44
CA VAL A 129 36.09 -5.28 -14.69
C VAL A 129 36.90 -6.44 -15.20
N ALA A 130 36.28 -7.62 -15.41
CA ALA A 130 36.95 -8.79 -15.93
C ALA A 130 37.47 -8.57 -17.37
N GLY A 131 36.69 -7.92 -18.25
CA GLY A 131 37.10 -7.53 -19.59
C GLY A 131 38.28 -6.57 -19.58
N ALA A 132 38.19 -5.49 -18.81
CA ALA A 132 39.27 -4.51 -18.68
C ALA A 132 40.53 -5.11 -18.08
N GLY A 133 40.41 -6.06 -17.16
CA GLY A 133 41.54 -6.78 -16.59
C GLY A 133 42.26 -7.70 -17.60
N LYS A 134 41.50 -8.34 -18.49
CA LYS A 134 42.03 -9.18 -19.58
C LYS A 134 42.74 -8.34 -20.62
N ASP A 135 42.14 -7.22 -21.07
CA ASP A 135 42.74 -6.28 -22.02
C ASP A 135 44.01 -5.61 -21.46
N ALA A 136 44.07 -5.44 -20.13
CA ALA A 136 45.22 -4.91 -19.42
C ALA A 136 46.32 -5.93 -19.13
N GLY A 137 46.17 -7.22 -19.52
CA GLY A 137 47.15 -8.28 -19.28
C GLY A 137 47.33 -8.65 -17.80
N VAL A 138 46.36 -8.29 -16.94
CA VAL A 138 46.40 -8.58 -15.50
C VAL A 138 45.96 -10.02 -15.21
N TRP A 139 45.21 -10.63 -16.12
CA TRP A 139 44.63 -11.97 -16.04
C TRP A 139 45.04 -12.79 -17.27
N GLY A 140 46.33 -12.93 -17.53
CA GLY A 140 46.90 -13.75 -18.59
C GLY A 140 47.56 -14.99 -18.03
#